data_b761388b7b174e75ef2a0152932e1058
#
_entry.id   b761388b7b174e75ef2a0152932e1058
#
_cell.length_a   1.000
_cell.length_b   1.000
_cell.length_c   1.000
_cell.angle_alpha   90.00
_cell.angle_beta   90.00
_cell.angle_gamma   90.00
#
_symmetry.space_group_name_H-M   'P 1'
#
loop_
_entity.id
_entity.type
_entity.pdbx_description
1 polymer ?
#
loop_
_entity_poly.entity_id
_entity_poly.type
_entity_poly.pdbx_seq_one_letter_code
_entity_poly.pdbx_strand_id
1 'polypeptide(L)'
;ELRRKVLNIQPQLPSGASAPTVSDDFGDVFGIYYGLTADDGYTYEEMRNWAERIKTQVVTADGVMKVALFGTQTEVVNIFISTNKLVGMGIDPKQLASLLQSQNQIINTGEIRAGEQQLRVTANGMYTTVDDIRNQVITTKAGQVKLGDIAVIEKGYMDPPSNIMHVNGKRAIGIGVSTDPQRDVVQTGKNVKAKLDELLPLMPVGLELQSLYLENEIANEANNGFIINLIESI
;
A
#
# COMPACT_ATOMS: atom_id res chain seq x y z
N GLU A 1 15.48 -13.79 11.24
CA GLU A 1 16.82 -13.66 11.83
C GLU A 1 17.71 -12.75 11.00
N LEU A 2 17.80 -12.90 9.67
CA LEU A 2 18.62 -12.07 8.78
C LEU A 2 18.30 -10.58 8.89
N ARG A 3 17.00 -10.21 8.81
CA ARG A 3 16.55 -8.81 8.94
C ARG A 3 17.02 -8.18 10.26
N ARG A 4 16.93 -8.92 11.38
CA ARG A 4 17.42 -8.45 12.68
C ARG A 4 18.94 -8.24 12.69
N LYS A 5 19.70 -9.16 12.08
CA LYS A 5 21.17 -9.02 11.99
C LYS A 5 21.57 -7.81 11.13
N VAL A 6 20.89 -7.58 10.01
CA VAL A 6 21.15 -6.43 9.13
C VAL A 6 20.82 -5.10 9.82
N LEU A 7 19.71 -5.01 10.55
CA LEU A 7 19.37 -3.82 11.34
C LEU A 7 20.38 -3.54 12.47
N ASN A 8 20.93 -4.58 13.11
CA ASN A 8 21.93 -4.43 14.16
C ASN A 8 23.28 -3.92 13.64
N ILE A 9 23.60 -4.12 12.37
CA ILE A 9 24.84 -3.63 11.74
C ILE A 9 24.69 -2.17 11.26
N GLN A 10 23.45 -1.70 11.06
CA GLN A 10 23.21 -0.34 10.55
C GLN A 10 23.96 0.77 11.28
N PRO A 11 24.07 0.80 12.63
CA PRO A 11 24.83 1.81 13.35
C PRO A 11 26.35 1.74 13.13
N GLN A 12 26.86 0.63 12.59
CA GLN A 12 28.28 0.39 12.33
C GLN A 12 28.69 0.75 10.89
N LEU A 13 27.73 1.13 10.05
CA LEU A 13 28.02 1.55 8.69
C LEU A 13 28.75 2.90 8.67
N PRO A 14 29.64 3.12 7.70
CA PRO A 14 30.32 4.41 7.53
C PRO A 14 29.33 5.56 7.36
N SER A 15 29.71 6.75 7.79
CA SER A 15 28.93 7.97 7.58
C SER A 15 28.72 8.21 6.09
N GLY A 16 27.45 8.33 5.69
CA GLY A 16 27.04 8.47 4.27
C GLY A 16 26.57 7.18 3.59
N ALA A 17 26.67 6.03 4.26
CA ALA A 17 26.06 4.80 3.74
C ALA A 17 24.54 4.84 3.92
N SER A 18 23.81 4.46 2.88
CA SER A 18 22.37 4.29 2.96
C SER A 18 22.00 3.11 3.88
N ALA A 19 20.87 3.21 4.57
CA ALA A 19 20.37 2.09 5.37
C ALA A 19 20.19 0.85 4.49
N PRO A 20 20.66 -0.33 4.91
CA PRO A 20 20.48 -1.56 4.14
C PRO A 20 19.00 -1.93 4.08
N THR A 21 18.53 -2.24 2.89
CA THR A 21 17.17 -2.72 2.66
C THR A 21 17.20 -4.24 2.54
N VAL A 22 16.36 -4.92 3.33
CA VAL A 22 16.17 -6.36 3.24
C VAL A 22 14.85 -6.62 2.53
N SER A 23 14.92 -7.19 1.32
CA SER A 23 13.77 -7.71 0.59
C SER A 23 13.68 -9.21 0.85
N ASP A 24 12.54 -9.66 1.33
CA ASP A 24 12.22 -11.07 1.62
C ASP A 24 11.09 -11.60 0.73
N ASP A 25 10.65 -10.79 -0.21
CA ASP A 25 9.58 -11.06 -1.17
C ASP A 25 10.08 -11.50 -2.56
N PHE A 26 11.39 -11.69 -2.72
CA PHE A 26 12.00 -12.11 -4.00
C PHE A 26 11.50 -13.48 -4.49
N GLY A 27 11.08 -14.35 -3.57
CA GLY A 27 10.56 -15.69 -3.87
C GLY A 27 9.03 -15.75 -4.01
N ASP A 28 8.31 -14.64 -3.88
CA ASP A 28 6.86 -14.65 -3.97
C ASP A 28 6.41 -14.87 -5.41
N VAL A 29 5.77 -16.01 -5.66
CA VAL A 29 5.13 -16.31 -6.93
C VAL A 29 3.63 -16.12 -6.77
N PHE A 30 3.04 -15.31 -7.63
CA PHE A 30 1.60 -15.06 -7.64
C PHE A 30 0.94 -15.94 -8.70
N GLY A 31 0.59 -17.16 -8.31
CA GLY A 31 -0.02 -18.18 -9.19
C GLY A 31 -1.49 -17.91 -9.51
N ILE A 32 -2.16 -17.03 -8.76
CA ILE A 32 -3.54 -16.63 -9.02
C ILE A 32 -3.57 -15.11 -9.16
N TYR A 33 -4.12 -14.61 -10.28
CA TYR A 33 -4.07 -13.20 -10.58
C TYR A 33 -5.39 -12.69 -11.13
N TYR A 34 -5.92 -11.66 -10.48
CA TYR A 34 -7.15 -10.98 -10.89
C TYR A 34 -6.87 -9.52 -11.26
N GLY A 35 -7.72 -8.95 -12.10
CA GLY A 35 -7.76 -7.53 -12.41
C GLY A 35 -9.10 -6.95 -12.01
N LEU A 36 -9.10 -5.97 -11.11
CA LEU A 36 -10.29 -5.20 -10.75
C LEU A 36 -10.35 -3.98 -11.65
N THR A 37 -11.42 -3.86 -12.43
CA THR A 37 -11.72 -2.72 -13.29
C THR A 37 -12.97 -1.98 -12.81
N ALA A 38 -13.11 -0.74 -13.24
CA ALA A 38 -14.29 0.08 -12.96
C ALA A 38 -14.82 0.71 -14.26
N ASP A 39 -16.14 0.86 -14.35
CA ASP A 39 -16.77 1.66 -15.39
C ASP A 39 -16.59 3.16 -15.14
N ASP A 40 -16.92 3.97 -16.14
CA ASP A 40 -16.90 5.42 -16.03
C ASP A 40 -17.82 5.89 -14.88
N GLY A 41 -17.31 6.84 -14.09
CA GLY A 41 -18.00 7.39 -12.93
C GLY A 41 -17.47 6.92 -11.58
N TYR A 42 -16.68 5.85 -11.54
CA TYR A 42 -15.97 5.45 -10.33
C TYR A 42 -14.66 6.21 -10.16
N THR A 43 -14.40 6.66 -8.95
CA THR A 43 -13.11 7.24 -8.59
C THR A 43 -12.06 6.14 -8.39
N TYR A 44 -10.80 6.50 -8.54
CA TYR A 44 -9.71 5.55 -8.25
C TYR A 44 -9.71 5.11 -6.78
N GLU A 45 -10.11 5.99 -5.86
CA GLU A 45 -10.21 5.71 -4.43
C GLU A 45 -11.26 4.61 -4.15
N GLU A 46 -12.42 4.69 -4.78
CA GLU A 46 -13.47 3.67 -4.63
C GLU A 46 -12.99 2.31 -5.15
N MET A 47 -12.36 2.27 -6.32
CA MET A 47 -11.78 1.05 -6.87
C MET A 47 -10.70 0.48 -5.94
N ARG A 48 -9.81 1.32 -5.40
CA ARG A 48 -8.77 0.91 -4.46
C ARG A 48 -9.35 0.36 -3.16
N ASN A 49 -10.36 1.00 -2.60
CA ASN A 49 -11.02 0.54 -1.38
C ASN A 49 -11.61 -0.87 -1.58
N TRP A 50 -12.17 -1.14 -2.74
CA TRP A 50 -12.65 -2.48 -3.08
C TRP A 50 -11.50 -3.47 -3.26
N ALA A 51 -10.41 -3.09 -3.91
CA ALA A 51 -9.23 -3.94 -4.04
C ALA A 51 -8.64 -4.33 -2.68
N GLU A 52 -8.54 -3.39 -1.73
CA GLU A 52 -8.08 -3.66 -0.35
C GLU A 52 -9.07 -4.55 0.40
N ARG A 53 -10.38 -4.39 0.19
CA ARG A 53 -11.39 -5.26 0.78
C ARG A 53 -11.28 -6.69 0.26
N ILE A 54 -11.12 -6.87 -1.06
CA ILE A 54 -10.89 -8.18 -1.68
C ILE A 54 -9.61 -8.80 -1.11
N LYS A 55 -8.51 -8.07 -1.07
CA LYS A 55 -7.25 -8.52 -0.50
C LYS A 55 -7.41 -9.01 0.94
N THR A 56 -8.11 -8.23 1.78
CA THR A 56 -8.33 -8.57 3.20
C THR A 56 -9.15 -9.85 3.37
N GLN A 57 -10.11 -10.11 2.49
CA GLN A 57 -10.90 -11.33 2.54
C GLN A 57 -10.12 -12.53 1.98
N VAL A 58 -9.49 -12.37 0.83
CA VAL A 58 -8.78 -13.46 0.15
C VAL A 58 -7.57 -13.95 0.97
N VAL A 59 -6.87 -13.07 1.69
CA VAL A 59 -5.74 -13.50 2.54
C VAL A 59 -6.14 -14.45 3.66
N THR A 60 -7.44 -14.50 4.04
CA THR A 60 -7.96 -15.42 5.04
C THR A 60 -8.29 -16.81 4.51
N ALA A 61 -8.20 -17.02 3.19
CA ALA A 61 -8.45 -18.32 2.60
C ALA A 61 -7.32 -19.29 2.92
N ASP A 62 -7.67 -20.53 3.30
CA ASP A 62 -6.67 -21.55 3.63
C ASP A 62 -5.80 -21.90 2.41
N GLY A 63 -4.47 -21.95 2.64
CA GLY A 63 -3.46 -22.15 1.62
C GLY A 63 -2.96 -20.87 0.95
N VAL A 64 -3.53 -19.68 1.27
CA VAL A 64 -3.01 -18.38 0.82
C VAL A 64 -1.90 -17.94 1.74
N MET A 65 -0.74 -17.65 1.17
CA MET A 65 0.42 -17.13 1.90
C MET A 65 0.45 -15.61 1.90
N LYS A 66 0.15 -15.00 0.75
CA LYS A 66 0.22 -13.53 0.57
C LYS A 66 -0.75 -13.07 -0.51
N VAL A 67 -1.30 -11.87 -0.32
CA VAL A 67 -2.04 -11.16 -1.35
C VAL A 67 -1.42 -9.78 -1.54
N ALA A 68 -1.09 -9.44 -2.78
CA ALA A 68 -0.50 -8.15 -3.14
C ALA A 68 -1.37 -7.42 -4.16
N LEU A 69 -1.38 -6.10 -4.07
CA LEU A 69 -2.02 -5.23 -5.07
C LEU A 69 -0.97 -4.67 -6.01
N PHE A 70 -1.30 -4.61 -7.30
CA PHE A 70 -0.45 -4.11 -8.38
C PHE A 70 -1.14 -2.98 -9.14
N GLY A 71 -0.37 -2.09 -9.74
CA GLY A 71 -0.93 -0.94 -10.43
C GLY A 71 -1.55 0.09 -9.48
N THR A 72 -1.26 -0.01 -8.18
CA THR A 72 -1.71 0.96 -7.19
C THR A 72 -0.86 2.22 -7.24
N GLN A 73 -1.51 3.38 -7.06
CA GLN A 73 -0.84 4.66 -6.96
C GLN A 73 -0.51 5.01 -5.51
N THR A 74 0.60 5.71 -5.35
CA THR A 74 1.01 6.24 -4.05
C THR A 74 0.09 7.39 -3.68
N GLU A 75 -0.57 7.29 -2.51
CA GLU A 75 -1.29 8.42 -1.93
C GLU A 75 -0.31 9.50 -1.50
N VAL A 76 -0.68 10.73 -1.77
CA VAL A 76 0.05 11.93 -1.37
C VAL A 76 -0.90 12.96 -0.81
N VAL A 77 -0.37 13.87 -0.01
CA VAL A 77 -1.09 15.07 0.38
C VAL A 77 -0.50 16.24 -0.41
N ASN A 78 -1.31 16.80 -1.28
CA ASN A 78 -0.94 17.98 -2.07
C ASN A 78 -1.20 19.25 -1.26
N ILE A 79 -0.20 20.11 -1.19
CA ILE A 79 -0.27 21.39 -0.51
C ILE A 79 -0.08 22.48 -1.56
N PHE A 80 -1.16 23.12 -1.97
CA PHE A 80 -1.16 24.20 -2.97
C PHE A 80 -1.12 25.57 -2.27
N ILE A 81 -0.05 26.32 -2.48
CA ILE A 81 0.13 27.64 -1.90
C ILE A 81 0.41 28.65 -3.01
N SER A 82 -0.30 29.78 -2.98
CA SER A 82 -0.03 30.86 -3.90
C SER A 82 1.32 31.52 -3.60
N THR A 83 2.15 31.68 -4.62
CA THR A 83 3.45 32.36 -4.51
C THR A 83 3.28 33.78 -3.96
N ASN A 84 2.22 34.50 -4.37
CA ASN A 84 1.93 35.86 -3.89
C ASN A 84 1.65 35.87 -2.37
N LYS A 85 0.94 34.87 -1.85
CA LYS A 85 0.71 34.73 -0.40
C LYS A 85 2.02 34.48 0.36
N LEU A 86 2.88 33.59 -0.15
CA LEU A 86 4.18 33.30 0.47
C LEU A 86 5.06 34.55 0.53
N VAL A 87 5.20 35.26 -0.58
CA VAL A 87 5.99 36.50 -0.65
C VAL A 87 5.41 37.58 0.28
N GLY A 88 4.09 37.78 0.26
CA GLY A 88 3.42 38.76 1.11
C GLY A 88 3.62 38.52 2.62
N MET A 89 3.75 37.24 3.02
CA MET A 89 3.99 36.85 4.42
C MET A 89 5.48 36.67 4.75
N GLY A 90 6.37 36.83 3.76
CA GLY A 90 7.81 36.66 3.93
C GLY A 90 8.22 35.23 4.25
N ILE A 91 7.49 34.26 3.73
CA ILE A 91 7.76 32.82 3.91
C ILE A 91 8.62 32.36 2.73
N ASP A 92 9.78 31.75 3.04
CA ASP A 92 10.58 31.06 2.04
C ASP A 92 10.01 29.66 1.77
N PRO A 93 9.66 29.31 0.50
CA PRO A 93 9.16 27.99 0.14
C PRO A 93 10.06 26.84 0.57
N LYS A 94 11.38 27.02 0.55
CA LYS A 94 12.36 26.00 0.97
C LYS A 94 12.33 25.78 2.48
N GLN A 95 12.21 26.87 3.26
CA GLN A 95 12.08 26.76 4.71
C GLN A 95 10.77 26.07 5.10
N LEU A 96 9.68 26.37 4.41
CA LEU A 96 8.41 25.69 4.62
C LEU A 96 8.50 24.18 4.32
N ALA A 97 9.09 23.81 3.20
CA ALA A 97 9.28 22.39 2.85
C ALA A 97 10.14 21.67 3.90
N SER A 98 11.24 22.29 4.36
CA SER A 98 12.09 21.72 5.40
C SER A 98 11.37 21.58 6.74
N LEU A 99 10.53 22.53 7.10
CA LEU A 99 9.71 22.48 8.31
C LEU A 99 8.72 21.30 8.26
N LEU A 100 7.99 21.16 7.17
CA LEU A 100 7.05 20.05 6.99
C LEU A 100 7.75 18.68 7.00
N GLN A 101 8.91 18.57 6.36
CA GLN A 101 9.72 17.35 6.37
C GLN A 101 10.22 17.01 7.77
N SER A 102 10.70 17.99 8.53
CA SER A 102 11.24 17.77 9.88
C SER A 102 10.16 17.33 10.87
N GLN A 103 8.93 17.76 10.67
CA GLN A 103 7.80 17.39 11.53
C GLN A 103 7.17 16.04 11.14
N ASN A 104 7.42 15.54 9.94
CA ASN A 104 6.97 14.22 9.50
C ASN A 104 8.01 13.12 9.77
N GLN A 105 8.84 13.30 10.80
CA GLN A 105 9.84 12.31 11.21
C GLN A 105 9.47 11.71 12.57
N ILE A 106 9.66 10.39 12.71
CA ILE A 106 9.61 9.72 14.01
C ILE A 106 10.90 10.02 14.73
N ILE A 107 10.87 10.90 15.72
CA ILE A 107 12.02 11.18 16.58
C ILE A 107 11.86 10.34 17.85
N ASN A 108 12.80 9.42 18.10
CA ASN A 108 12.93 8.77 19.38
C ASN A 108 13.51 9.79 20.39
N THR A 109 12.65 10.36 21.19
CA THR A 109 13.03 11.44 22.16
C THR A 109 13.68 10.91 23.45
N GLY A 110 13.94 9.60 23.56
CA GLY A 110 14.62 9.02 24.71
C GLY A 110 13.67 8.45 25.78
N GLU A 111 14.26 8.02 26.88
CA GLU A 111 13.56 7.43 28.03
C GLU A 111 13.59 8.41 29.20
N ILE A 112 12.44 8.71 29.79
CA ILE A 112 12.38 9.43 31.06
C ILE A 112 12.31 8.40 32.17
N ARG A 113 13.27 8.41 33.09
CA ARG A 113 13.27 7.62 34.32
C ARG A 113 12.59 8.41 35.42
N ALA A 114 11.41 7.96 35.84
CA ALA A 114 10.72 8.47 37.00
C ALA A 114 10.64 7.37 38.07
N GLY A 115 11.64 7.30 38.96
CA GLY A 115 11.77 6.24 39.96
C GLY A 115 12.10 4.88 39.34
N GLU A 116 11.35 3.83 39.71
CA GLU A 116 11.50 2.48 39.16
C GLU A 116 10.75 2.24 37.85
N GLN A 117 9.99 3.21 37.35
CA GLN A 117 9.26 3.12 36.09
C GLN A 117 10.01 3.79 34.96
N GLN A 118 10.23 3.05 33.89
CA GLN A 118 10.74 3.56 32.59
C GLN A 118 9.55 3.94 31.70
N LEU A 119 9.35 5.23 31.48
CA LEU A 119 8.37 5.74 30.51
C LEU A 119 9.11 6.04 29.20
N ARG A 120 8.81 5.26 28.18
CA ARG A 120 9.26 5.57 26.82
C ARG A 120 8.41 6.72 26.28
N VAL A 121 9.00 7.89 26.13
CA VAL A 121 8.35 9.02 25.47
C VAL A 121 8.64 8.94 23.97
N THR A 122 7.63 8.60 23.19
CA THR A 122 7.70 8.68 21.73
C THR A 122 6.98 9.97 21.33
N ALA A 123 7.71 10.97 20.85
CA ALA A 123 7.10 12.11 20.20
C ALA A 123 6.67 11.66 18.80
N ASN A 124 5.38 11.37 18.61
CA ASN A 124 4.80 11.16 17.30
C ASN A 124 4.72 12.52 16.60
N GLY A 125 5.78 12.89 15.87
CA GLY A 125 5.79 14.06 15.00
C GLY A 125 5.16 13.79 13.63
N MET A 126 4.62 12.60 13.37
CA MET A 126 4.02 12.27 12.09
C MET A 126 2.59 12.83 12.00
N TYR A 127 2.30 13.45 10.86
CA TYR A 127 0.93 13.77 10.49
C TYR A 127 0.16 12.47 10.24
N THR A 128 -0.96 12.29 10.94
CA THR A 128 -1.84 11.12 10.79
C THR A 128 -3.06 11.44 9.95
N THR A 129 -3.45 12.71 9.92
CA THR A 129 -4.61 13.19 9.18
C THR A 129 -4.27 14.45 8.37
N VAL A 130 -5.10 14.75 7.37
CA VAL A 130 -5.01 16.03 6.63
C VAL A 130 -5.25 17.22 7.54
N ASP A 131 -6.08 17.04 8.57
CA ASP A 131 -6.39 18.12 9.53
C ASP A 131 -5.19 18.44 10.43
N ASP A 132 -4.32 17.48 10.73
CA ASP A 132 -3.06 17.74 11.43
C ASP A 132 -2.19 18.70 10.62
N ILE A 133 -2.10 18.48 9.30
CA ILE A 133 -1.35 19.35 8.38
C ILE A 133 -2.01 20.71 8.27
N ARG A 134 -3.36 20.79 8.19
CA ARG A 134 -4.09 22.06 8.15
C ARG A 134 -3.87 22.91 9.40
N ASN A 135 -3.85 22.28 10.56
CA ASN A 135 -3.66 22.94 11.85
C ASN A 135 -2.21 23.25 12.19
N GLN A 136 -1.26 22.84 11.32
CA GLN A 136 0.15 23.14 11.51
C GLN A 136 0.38 24.65 11.57
N VAL A 137 1.02 25.11 12.65
CA VAL A 137 1.35 26.52 12.87
C VAL A 137 2.70 26.83 12.24
N ILE A 138 2.73 27.87 11.42
CA ILE A 138 3.93 28.38 10.76
C ILE A 138 4.20 29.78 11.31
N THR A 139 5.47 30.03 11.67
CA THR A 139 5.92 31.37 12.08
C THR A 139 6.28 32.17 10.83
N THR A 140 5.66 33.32 10.65
CA THR A 140 5.88 34.26 9.56
C THR A 140 6.38 35.59 10.10
N LYS A 141 6.77 36.50 9.23
CA LYS A 141 7.10 37.91 9.62
C LYS A 141 5.91 38.64 10.21
N ALA A 142 4.70 38.26 9.84
CA ALA A 142 3.44 38.85 10.30
C ALA A 142 2.87 38.19 11.56
N GLY A 143 3.54 37.13 12.09
CA GLY A 143 3.06 36.38 13.24
C GLY A 143 2.89 34.91 12.95
N GLN A 144 2.16 34.21 13.80
CA GLN A 144 1.84 32.79 13.63
C GLN A 144 0.54 32.62 12.83
N VAL A 145 0.59 31.76 11.80
CA VAL A 145 -0.57 31.42 10.95
C VAL A 145 -0.68 29.91 10.81
N LYS A 146 -1.89 29.39 10.65
CA LYS A 146 -2.10 27.99 10.32
C LYS A 146 -1.85 27.75 8.83
N LEU A 147 -1.29 26.58 8.51
CA LEU A 147 -1.04 26.20 7.11
C LEU A 147 -2.35 26.19 6.29
N GLY A 148 -3.45 25.72 6.87
CA GLY A 148 -4.75 25.71 6.22
C GLY A 148 -5.33 27.07 5.87
N ASP A 149 -4.87 28.17 6.52
CA ASP A 149 -5.33 29.53 6.21
C ASP A 149 -4.65 30.08 4.93
N ILE A 150 -3.48 29.53 4.59
CA ILE A 150 -2.67 30.01 3.47
C ILE A 150 -2.57 29.03 2.31
N ALA A 151 -2.90 27.76 2.54
CA ALA A 151 -2.78 26.65 1.59
C ALA A 151 -4.11 25.92 1.40
N VAL A 152 -4.32 25.40 0.19
CA VAL A 152 -5.32 24.37 -0.07
C VAL A 152 -4.63 23.01 0.10
N ILE A 153 -5.17 22.17 0.98
CA ILE A 153 -4.58 20.89 1.34
C ILE A 153 -5.57 19.79 1.02
N GLU A 154 -5.17 18.90 0.11
CA GLU A 154 -6.03 17.85 -0.43
C GLU A 154 -5.29 16.52 -0.50
N LYS A 155 -6.01 15.44 -0.20
CA LYS A 155 -5.53 14.09 -0.54
C LYS A 155 -5.56 13.91 -2.04
N GLY A 156 -4.59 13.21 -2.56
CA GLY A 156 -4.50 12.87 -3.97
C GLY A 156 -3.57 11.70 -4.19
N TYR A 157 -3.21 11.51 -5.44
CA TYR A 157 -2.25 10.48 -5.85
C TYR A 157 -1.08 11.15 -6.54
N MET A 158 0.06 10.46 -6.52
CA MET A 158 1.28 10.94 -7.17
C MET A 158 1.03 11.14 -8.67
N ASP A 159 1.40 12.31 -9.19
CA ASP A 159 1.33 12.66 -10.60
C ASP A 159 2.73 13.09 -11.09
N PRO A 160 3.28 12.47 -12.16
CA PRO A 160 2.71 11.34 -12.91
C PRO A 160 2.67 10.04 -12.10
N PRO A 161 1.68 9.16 -12.36
CA PRO A 161 1.55 7.89 -11.66
C PRO A 161 2.75 6.97 -11.95
N SER A 162 3.33 6.39 -10.91
CA SER A 162 4.52 5.52 -11.03
C SER A 162 4.18 4.11 -11.53
N ASN A 163 2.99 3.62 -11.18
CA ASN A 163 2.52 2.29 -11.56
C ASN A 163 1.11 2.38 -12.13
N ILE A 164 0.93 1.91 -13.36
CA ILE A 164 -0.37 1.88 -14.02
C ILE A 164 -0.58 0.47 -14.55
N MET A 165 -1.76 -0.09 -14.31
CA MET A 165 -2.20 -1.33 -14.88
C MET A 165 -3.48 -1.10 -15.69
N HIS A 166 -3.58 -1.78 -16.82
CA HIS A 166 -4.79 -1.82 -17.65
C HIS A 166 -5.18 -3.25 -17.92
N VAL A 167 -6.47 -3.50 -17.93
CA VAL A 167 -7.07 -4.77 -18.33
C VAL A 167 -8.14 -4.45 -19.38
N ASN A 168 -8.01 -5.04 -20.57
CA ASN A 168 -8.93 -4.79 -21.70
C ASN A 168 -9.11 -3.28 -22.02
N GLY A 169 -8.02 -2.49 -21.90
CA GLY A 169 -8.04 -1.05 -22.16
C GLY A 169 -8.59 -0.18 -21.02
N LYS A 170 -9.21 -0.77 -20.00
CA LYS A 170 -9.68 -0.05 -18.81
C LYS A 170 -8.58 -0.02 -17.74
N ARG A 171 -8.53 1.07 -16.98
CA ARG A 171 -7.65 1.15 -15.82
C ARG A 171 -8.03 0.08 -14.80
N ALA A 172 -7.03 -0.58 -14.23
CA ALA A 172 -7.23 -1.71 -13.34
C ALA A 172 -6.30 -1.66 -12.12
N ILE A 173 -6.70 -2.36 -11.07
CA ILE A 173 -5.84 -2.75 -9.96
C ILE A 173 -5.69 -4.28 -10.01
N GLY A 174 -4.44 -4.74 -10.13
CA GLY A 174 -4.12 -6.16 -10.08
C GLY A 174 -4.15 -6.69 -8.65
N ILE A 175 -4.68 -7.89 -8.47
CA ILE A 175 -4.73 -8.60 -7.20
C ILE A 175 -4.04 -9.93 -7.41
N GLY A 176 -2.80 -10.04 -6.94
CA GLY A 176 -2.03 -11.27 -7.00
C GLY A 176 -2.11 -12.04 -5.70
N VAL A 177 -2.35 -13.34 -5.81
CA VAL A 177 -2.42 -14.27 -4.68
C VAL A 177 -1.27 -15.25 -4.80
N SER A 178 -0.42 -15.29 -3.77
CA SER A 178 0.64 -16.26 -3.60
C SER A 178 0.14 -17.39 -2.72
N THR A 179 0.32 -18.62 -3.19
CA THR A 179 -0.10 -19.84 -2.49
C THR A 179 1.07 -20.43 -1.72
N ASP A 180 0.78 -21.09 -0.61
CA ASP A 180 1.78 -21.87 0.14
C ASP A 180 2.26 -23.03 -0.73
N PRO A 181 3.58 -23.13 -1.04
CA PRO A 181 4.13 -24.20 -1.88
C PRO A 181 4.00 -25.60 -1.25
N GLN A 182 3.68 -25.69 0.04
CA GLN A 182 3.44 -26.97 0.74
C GLN A 182 1.95 -27.38 0.71
N ARG A 183 1.09 -26.56 0.12
CA ARG A 183 -0.35 -26.80 0.01
C ARG A 183 -0.74 -27.15 -1.43
N ASP A 184 -1.86 -27.83 -1.57
CA ASP A 184 -2.45 -28.09 -2.88
C ASP A 184 -2.99 -26.79 -3.49
N VAL A 185 -2.41 -26.39 -4.62
CA VAL A 185 -2.78 -25.16 -5.34
C VAL A 185 -4.23 -25.23 -5.87
N VAL A 186 -4.70 -26.43 -6.25
CA VAL A 186 -6.09 -26.62 -6.73
C VAL A 186 -7.07 -26.37 -5.59
N GLN A 187 -6.78 -26.92 -4.41
CA GLN A 187 -7.65 -26.70 -3.24
C GLN A 187 -7.58 -25.26 -2.77
N THR A 188 -6.40 -24.66 -2.75
CA THR A 188 -6.23 -23.23 -2.41
C THR A 188 -7.03 -22.35 -3.36
N GLY A 189 -6.99 -22.62 -4.67
CA GLY A 189 -7.79 -21.89 -5.64
C GLY A 189 -9.31 -21.97 -5.40
N LYS A 190 -9.80 -23.15 -4.98
CA LYS A 190 -11.21 -23.33 -4.58
C LYS A 190 -11.56 -22.49 -3.34
N ASN A 191 -10.65 -22.44 -2.36
CA ASN A 191 -10.83 -21.66 -1.14
C ASN A 191 -10.86 -20.15 -1.44
N VAL A 192 -9.97 -19.69 -2.33
CA VAL A 192 -9.94 -18.29 -2.82
C VAL A 192 -11.25 -17.96 -3.53
N LYS A 193 -11.69 -18.85 -4.45
CA LYS A 193 -12.95 -18.66 -5.17
C LYS A 193 -14.14 -18.58 -4.22
N ALA A 194 -14.23 -19.43 -3.21
CA ALA A 194 -15.30 -19.39 -2.22
C ALA A 194 -15.34 -18.02 -1.49
N LYS A 195 -14.18 -17.45 -1.13
CA LYS A 195 -14.10 -16.11 -0.53
C LYS A 195 -14.54 -15.01 -1.48
N LEU A 196 -14.22 -15.13 -2.76
CA LEU A 196 -14.68 -14.19 -3.78
C LEU A 196 -16.17 -14.32 -4.02
N ASP A 197 -16.72 -15.53 -4.08
CA ASP A 197 -18.14 -15.77 -4.28
C ASP A 197 -19.01 -15.20 -3.12
N GLU A 198 -18.46 -15.11 -1.90
CA GLU A 198 -19.10 -14.41 -0.78
C GLU A 198 -19.09 -12.88 -0.95
N LEU A 199 -18.05 -12.33 -1.58
CA LEU A 199 -17.81 -10.88 -1.64
C LEU A 199 -18.37 -10.23 -2.92
N LEU A 200 -18.30 -10.93 -4.06
CA LEU A 200 -18.68 -10.38 -5.36
C LEU A 200 -20.14 -9.88 -5.42
N PRO A 201 -21.14 -10.56 -4.80
CA PRO A 201 -22.51 -10.06 -4.76
C PRO A 201 -22.71 -8.74 -4.02
N LEU A 202 -21.74 -8.37 -3.17
CA LEU A 202 -21.76 -7.11 -2.41
C LEU A 202 -21.08 -5.97 -3.17
N MET A 203 -20.41 -6.28 -4.28
CA MET A 203 -19.69 -5.30 -5.07
C MET A 203 -20.68 -4.45 -5.88
N PRO A 204 -20.50 -3.12 -5.93
CA PRO A 204 -21.37 -2.25 -6.73
C PRO A 204 -21.34 -2.61 -8.22
N VAL A 205 -22.48 -2.41 -8.87
CA VAL A 205 -22.57 -2.56 -10.33
C VAL A 205 -21.63 -1.58 -11.01
N GLY A 206 -20.83 -2.06 -11.98
CA GLY A 206 -19.82 -1.26 -12.68
C GLY A 206 -18.40 -1.47 -12.17
N LEU A 207 -18.22 -2.20 -11.06
CA LEU A 207 -16.93 -2.78 -10.70
C LEU A 207 -16.90 -4.25 -11.16
N GLU A 208 -15.83 -4.65 -11.83
CA GLU A 208 -15.69 -5.99 -12.38
C GLU A 208 -14.35 -6.60 -11.97
N LEU A 209 -14.39 -7.82 -11.42
CA LEU A 209 -13.22 -8.61 -11.11
C LEU A 209 -13.03 -9.68 -12.18
N GLN A 210 -11.98 -9.55 -12.98
CA GLN A 210 -11.64 -10.47 -14.06
C GLN A 210 -10.48 -11.37 -13.64
N SER A 211 -10.59 -12.67 -13.92
CA SER A 211 -9.45 -13.58 -13.78
C SER A 211 -8.48 -13.38 -14.95
N LEU A 212 -7.19 -13.17 -14.64
CA LEU A 212 -6.16 -12.97 -15.64
C LEU A 212 -5.25 -14.19 -15.78
N TYR A 213 -4.94 -14.84 -14.66
CA TYR A 213 -4.14 -16.05 -14.61
C TYR A 213 -4.54 -16.89 -13.40
N LEU A 214 -4.86 -18.17 -13.61
CA LEU A 214 -5.33 -19.09 -12.60
C LEU A 214 -4.52 -20.41 -12.67
N GLU A 215 -3.38 -20.49 -12.02
CA GLU A 215 -2.54 -21.68 -11.95
C GLU A 215 -3.30 -22.89 -11.41
N ASN A 216 -4.20 -22.68 -10.46
CA ASN A 216 -5.03 -23.73 -9.88
C ASN A 216 -5.97 -24.39 -10.91
N GLU A 217 -6.46 -23.65 -11.87
CA GLU A 217 -7.31 -24.20 -12.96
C GLU A 217 -6.44 -24.98 -13.95
N ILE A 218 -5.31 -24.42 -14.34
CA ILE A 218 -4.34 -25.07 -15.24
C ILE A 218 -3.84 -26.39 -14.62
N ALA A 219 -3.48 -26.37 -13.34
CA ALA A 219 -3.07 -27.58 -12.62
C ALA A 219 -4.19 -28.62 -12.53
N ASN A 220 -5.42 -28.19 -12.29
CA ASN A 220 -6.59 -29.09 -12.24
C ASN A 220 -6.86 -29.73 -13.60
N GLU A 221 -6.80 -28.97 -14.69
CA GLU A 221 -6.95 -29.49 -16.04
C GLU A 221 -5.85 -30.51 -16.40
N ALA A 222 -4.59 -30.20 -16.06
CA ALA A 222 -3.47 -31.12 -16.28
C ALA A 222 -3.63 -32.42 -15.49
N ASN A 223 -4.04 -32.36 -14.23
CA ASN A 223 -4.29 -33.52 -13.38
C ASN A 223 -5.42 -34.38 -13.94
N ASN A 224 -6.54 -33.78 -14.35
CA ASN A 224 -7.66 -34.49 -14.93
C ASN A 224 -7.27 -35.14 -16.27
N GLY A 225 -6.54 -34.44 -17.12
CA GLY A 225 -6.04 -34.99 -18.38
C GLY A 225 -5.12 -36.20 -18.15
N PHE A 226 -4.24 -36.13 -17.16
CA PHE A 226 -3.37 -37.26 -16.78
C PHE A 226 -4.20 -38.46 -16.32
N ILE A 227 -5.20 -38.26 -15.46
CA ILE A 227 -6.07 -39.35 -14.97
C ILE A 227 -6.86 -40.00 -16.14
N ILE A 228 -7.40 -39.20 -17.05
CA ILE A 228 -8.11 -39.72 -18.23
C ILE A 228 -7.18 -40.56 -19.09
N ASN A 229 -5.99 -40.06 -19.43
CA ASN A 229 -5.01 -40.81 -20.22
C ASN A 229 -4.55 -42.11 -19.53
N LEU A 230 -4.44 -42.11 -18.21
CA LEU A 230 -4.12 -43.28 -17.44
C LEU A 230 -5.22 -44.35 -17.53
N ILE A 231 -6.50 -43.92 -17.42
CA ILE A 231 -7.64 -44.83 -17.53
C ILE A 231 -7.75 -45.40 -18.94
N GLU A 232 -7.49 -44.62 -19.99
CA GLU A 232 -7.54 -45.02 -21.38
C GLU A 232 -6.40 -45.99 -21.73
N SER A 233 -5.30 -46.01 -20.95
CA SER A 233 -4.14 -46.88 -21.17
C SER A 233 -4.26 -48.24 -20.49
N ILE A 234 -5.27 -48.48 -19.64
CA ILE A 234 -5.55 -49.73 -18.94
C ILE A 234 -6.61 -50.55 -19.66
#